data_6e4ac7fa206d17bbab8cf2cf056d039a
#
_entry.id   6e4ac7fa206d17bbab8cf2cf056d039a
#
_cell.length_a   1.000
_cell.length_b   1.000
_cell.length_c   1.000
_cell.angle_alpha   90.00
_cell.angle_beta   90.00
_cell.angle_gamma   90.00
#
_symmetry.space_group_name_H-M   'P 1'
#
loop_
_entity.id
_entity.type
_entity.pdbx_description
1 polymer ?
#
loop_
_entity_poly.entity_id
_entity_poly.type
_entity_poly.pdbx_seq_one_letter_code
_entity_poly.pdbx_strand_id
1 'polypeptide(L)'
;MTDKILVTGADGFVGSHLTEALVRSGYDVRAFVMYNSFNSWGWLDHCANDIKGKFEVFCGDVRDPHGVRQAMKDCNAVLHLASLIAIPYSYHSPDTYIDTNVKGTLNILQAAREFNVSRIIHTSTSEVYGTARFVPITEDHPLQGLSLIHI
;
A
#
# COMPACT_ATOMS: atom_id res chain seq x y z
N MET A 1 -19.61 13.28 8.75
CA MET A 1 -18.99 11.94 8.82
C MET A 1 -17.53 12.13 8.42
N THR A 2 -16.59 11.63 9.20
CA THR A 2 -15.17 11.65 8.84
C THR A 2 -14.93 10.66 7.70
N ASP A 3 -14.18 11.08 6.69
CA ASP A 3 -13.82 10.19 5.57
C ASP A 3 -13.01 9.01 6.06
N LYS A 4 -13.45 7.79 5.72
CA LYS A 4 -12.72 6.57 6.02
C LYS A 4 -11.69 6.29 4.93
N ILE A 5 -10.44 6.11 5.33
CA ILE A 5 -9.30 5.91 4.43
C ILE A 5 -8.72 4.50 4.64
N LEU A 6 -8.64 3.72 3.57
CA LEU A 6 -7.92 2.47 3.56
C LEU A 6 -6.43 2.72 3.26
N VAL A 7 -5.54 2.24 4.12
CA VAL A 7 -4.09 2.25 3.89
C VAL A 7 -3.62 0.81 3.72
N THR A 8 -3.18 0.42 2.53
CA THR A 8 -2.60 -0.91 2.31
C THR A 8 -1.09 -0.88 2.53
N GLY A 9 -0.51 -1.98 3.01
CA GLY A 9 0.90 -2.00 3.42
C GLY A 9 1.15 -1.16 4.67
N ALA A 10 0.12 -1.02 5.51
CA ALA A 10 0.18 -0.25 6.74
C ALA A 10 1.16 -0.82 7.77
N ASP A 11 1.47 -2.11 7.67
CA ASP A 11 2.47 -2.83 8.47
C ASP A 11 3.93 -2.51 8.07
N GLY A 12 4.15 -1.88 6.91
CA GLY A 12 5.45 -1.42 6.46
C GLY A 12 5.89 -0.12 7.14
N PHE A 13 7.19 0.25 6.94
CA PHE A 13 7.76 1.47 7.52
C PHE A 13 6.98 2.74 7.10
N VAL A 14 6.83 2.98 5.81
CA VAL A 14 6.12 4.16 5.32
C VAL A 14 4.63 4.12 5.67
N GLY A 15 4.00 2.94 5.52
CA GLY A 15 2.56 2.76 5.79
C GLY A 15 2.19 3.01 7.25
N SER A 16 3.03 2.61 8.21
CA SER A 16 2.79 2.86 9.64
C SER A 16 2.83 4.35 9.98
N HIS A 17 3.84 5.07 9.50
CA HIS A 17 3.93 6.52 9.68
C HIS A 17 2.79 7.28 9.01
N LEU A 18 2.37 6.85 7.81
CA LEU A 18 1.23 7.41 7.12
C LEU A 18 -0.06 7.20 7.92
N THR A 19 -0.28 5.99 8.45
CA THR A 19 -1.41 5.65 9.32
C THR A 19 -1.46 6.59 10.53
N GLU A 20 -0.33 6.77 11.23
CA GLU A 20 -0.26 7.71 12.36
C GLU A 20 -0.60 9.15 11.96
N ALA A 21 -0.03 9.63 10.84
CA ALA A 21 -0.26 10.99 10.36
C ALA A 21 -1.73 11.24 10.02
N LEU A 22 -2.39 10.27 9.35
CA LEU A 22 -3.82 10.35 9.02
C LEU A 22 -4.70 10.37 10.27
N VAL A 23 -4.43 9.50 11.24
CA VAL A 23 -5.16 9.48 12.52
C VAL A 23 -5.00 10.80 13.27
N ARG A 24 -3.78 11.38 13.34
CA ARG A 24 -3.54 12.69 13.95
C ARG A 24 -4.25 13.83 13.22
N SER A 25 -4.44 13.68 11.91
CA SER A 25 -5.20 14.63 11.09
C SER A 25 -6.73 14.47 11.20
N GLY A 26 -7.20 13.53 12.02
CA GLY A 26 -8.62 13.34 12.32
C GLY A 26 -9.37 12.44 11.32
N TYR A 27 -8.67 11.71 10.44
CA TYR A 27 -9.31 10.74 9.55
C TYR A 27 -9.64 9.43 10.28
N ASP A 28 -10.72 8.77 9.83
CA ASP A 28 -11.03 7.39 10.20
C ASP A 28 -10.18 6.45 9.32
N VAL A 29 -9.25 5.69 9.92
CA VAL A 29 -8.27 4.92 9.18
C VAL A 29 -8.50 3.43 9.35
N ARG A 30 -8.60 2.71 8.23
CA ARG A 30 -8.48 1.25 8.19
C ARG A 30 -7.10 0.87 7.68
N ALA A 31 -6.28 0.33 8.56
CA ALA A 31 -4.93 -0.17 8.27
C ALA A 31 -5.01 -1.61 7.76
N PHE A 32 -4.77 -1.81 6.46
CA PHE A 32 -4.70 -3.14 5.86
C PHE A 32 -3.28 -3.67 6.01
N VAL A 33 -3.12 -4.68 6.84
CA VAL A 33 -1.84 -5.31 7.18
C VAL A 33 -1.79 -6.73 6.62
N MET A 34 -0.60 -7.21 6.27
CA MET A 34 -0.44 -8.56 5.76
C MET A 34 -0.70 -9.58 6.86
N TYR A 35 -1.58 -10.55 6.59
CA TYR A 35 -1.83 -11.67 7.50
C TYR A 35 -0.55 -12.49 7.71
N ASN A 36 -0.19 -12.73 8.96
CA ASN A 36 0.93 -13.58 9.34
C ASN A 36 0.62 -14.37 10.61
N SER A 37 1.39 -15.44 10.86
CA SER A 37 1.24 -16.30 12.03
C SER A 37 1.98 -15.81 13.28
N PHE A 38 2.66 -14.66 13.21
CA PHE A 38 3.48 -14.14 14.31
C PHE A 38 2.70 -13.24 15.26
N ASN A 39 1.41 -13.00 15.02
CA ASN A 39 0.57 -12.08 15.78
C ASN A 39 1.19 -10.68 15.88
N SER A 40 1.68 -10.17 14.75
CA SER A 40 2.35 -8.88 14.63
C SER A 40 1.75 -8.07 13.48
N TRP A 41 1.63 -6.77 13.71
CA TRP A 41 1.25 -5.78 12.68
C TRP A 41 2.47 -5.00 12.17
N GLY A 42 3.66 -5.63 12.23
CA GLY A 42 4.90 -5.04 11.74
C GLY A 42 5.23 -3.72 12.45
N TRP A 43 5.50 -2.67 11.69
CA TRP A 43 5.84 -1.36 12.24
C TRP A 43 4.72 -0.70 13.04
N LEU A 44 3.46 -1.05 12.82
CA LEU A 44 2.34 -0.55 13.62
C LEU A 44 2.38 -1.01 15.08
N ASP A 45 3.06 -2.11 15.40
CA ASP A 45 3.27 -2.53 16.79
C ASP A 45 4.03 -1.49 17.61
N HIS A 46 4.82 -0.66 16.94
CA HIS A 46 5.66 0.41 17.52
C HIS A 46 5.04 1.81 17.39
N CYS A 47 3.81 1.92 16.90
CA CYS A 47 3.16 3.23 16.78
C CYS A 47 3.01 3.90 18.16
N ALA A 48 2.94 5.23 18.15
CA ALA A 48 2.83 6.02 19.36
C ALA A 48 1.63 5.62 20.21
N ASN A 49 1.76 5.62 21.54
CA ASN A 49 0.71 5.17 22.47
C ASN A 49 -0.59 5.97 22.36
N ASP A 50 -0.49 7.24 21.96
CA ASP A 50 -1.65 8.11 21.73
C ASP A 50 -2.41 7.76 20.44
N ILE A 51 -1.83 6.91 19.58
CA ILE A 51 -2.42 6.45 18.31
C ILE A 51 -2.98 5.04 18.43
N LYS A 52 -2.41 4.19 19.30
CA LYS A 52 -2.87 2.81 19.51
C LYS A 52 -4.37 2.76 19.79
N GLY A 53 -5.09 1.93 19.02
CA GLY A 53 -6.54 1.77 19.16
C GLY A 53 -7.39 2.88 18.52
N LYS A 54 -6.78 3.86 17.83
CA LYS A 54 -7.50 4.92 17.11
C LYS A 54 -7.66 4.64 15.60
N PHE A 55 -7.28 3.48 15.14
CA PHE A 55 -7.49 3.01 13.77
C PHE A 55 -8.00 1.57 13.80
N GLU A 56 -8.71 1.19 12.75
CA GLU A 56 -9.16 -0.19 12.54
C GLU A 56 -8.03 -0.98 11.86
N VAL A 57 -7.73 -2.19 12.35
CA VAL A 57 -6.79 -3.09 11.69
C VAL A 57 -7.56 -4.16 10.93
N PHE A 58 -7.26 -4.31 9.65
CA PHE A 58 -7.78 -5.37 8.80
C PHE A 58 -6.61 -6.24 8.32
N CYS A 59 -6.57 -7.50 8.79
CA CYS A 59 -5.55 -8.46 8.37
C CYS A 59 -5.98 -9.17 7.08
N GLY A 60 -5.14 -9.16 6.05
CA GLY A 60 -5.45 -9.78 4.77
C GLY A 60 -4.25 -9.86 3.84
N ASP A 61 -4.54 -10.17 2.58
CA ASP A 61 -3.54 -10.21 1.51
C ASP A 61 -4.12 -9.47 0.29
N VAL A 62 -3.37 -8.55 -0.29
CA VAL A 62 -3.83 -7.79 -1.47
C VAL A 62 -4.04 -8.69 -2.70
N ARG A 63 -3.45 -9.88 -2.71
CA ARG A 63 -3.64 -10.89 -3.76
C ARG A 63 -5.02 -11.56 -3.67
N ASP A 64 -5.68 -11.49 -2.50
CA ASP A 64 -7.04 -12.01 -2.31
C ASP A 64 -8.09 -10.94 -2.64
N PRO A 65 -8.82 -11.06 -3.78
CA PRO A 65 -9.83 -10.07 -4.16
C PRO A 65 -11.00 -10.01 -3.18
N HIS A 66 -11.30 -11.10 -2.46
CA HIS A 66 -12.42 -11.12 -1.49
C HIS A 66 -12.06 -10.32 -0.23
N GLY A 67 -10.87 -10.53 0.32
CA GLY A 67 -10.36 -9.76 1.46
C GLY A 67 -10.22 -8.28 1.13
N VAL A 68 -9.70 -7.95 -0.06
CA VAL A 68 -9.60 -6.56 -0.54
C VAL A 68 -10.97 -5.89 -0.62
N ARG A 69 -11.99 -6.58 -1.15
CA ARG A 69 -13.36 -6.05 -1.22
C ARG A 69 -13.94 -5.77 0.17
N GLN A 70 -13.73 -6.69 1.12
CA GLN A 70 -14.18 -6.47 2.50
C GLN A 70 -13.48 -5.28 3.15
N ALA A 71 -12.15 -5.16 2.95
CA ALA A 71 -11.38 -4.04 3.47
C ALA A 71 -11.79 -2.69 2.85
N MET A 72 -12.20 -2.68 1.57
CA MET A 72 -12.59 -1.46 0.84
C MET A 72 -13.98 -0.94 1.22
N LYS A 73 -14.81 -1.79 1.81
CA LYS A 73 -16.19 -1.42 2.15
C LYS A 73 -16.23 -0.20 3.06
N ASP A 74 -17.10 0.76 2.73
CA ASP A 74 -17.32 2.01 3.46
C ASP A 74 -16.11 2.98 3.47
N CYS A 75 -15.09 2.74 2.61
CA CYS A 75 -13.96 3.64 2.45
C CYS A 75 -14.24 4.70 1.38
N ASN A 76 -13.82 5.95 1.65
CA ASN A 76 -13.92 7.08 0.74
C ASN A 76 -12.67 7.24 -0.13
N ALA A 77 -11.52 6.83 0.41
CA ALA A 77 -10.24 6.89 -0.28
C ALA A 77 -9.38 5.65 0.02
N VAL A 78 -8.43 5.35 -0.86
CA VAL A 78 -7.42 4.33 -0.64
C VAL A 78 -6.02 4.89 -0.94
N LEU A 79 -5.10 4.64 -0.02
CA LEU A 79 -3.66 4.91 -0.16
C LEU A 79 -2.98 3.55 -0.28
N HIS A 80 -2.57 3.21 -1.52
CA HIS A 80 -2.06 1.89 -1.85
C HIS A 80 -0.53 1.87 -1.85
N LEU A 81 0.04 1.28 -0.77
CA LEU A 81 1.48 1.14 -0.56
C LEU A 81 1.94 -0.33 -0.53
N ALA A 82 1.00 -1.28 -0.44
CA ALA A 82 1.34 -2.70 -0.39
C ALA A 82 2.05 -3.13 -1.68
N SER A 83 3.34 -3.47 -1.56
CA SER A 83 4.17 -3.94 -2.66
C SER A 83 5.38 -4.71 -2.16
N LEU A 84 5.94 -5.57 -3.03
CA LEU A 84 7.25 -6.17 -2.84
C LEU A 84 8.29 -5.32 -3.59
N ILE A 85 9.37 -4.92 -2.89
CA ILE A 85 10.35 -3.96 -3.43
C ILE A 85 11.78 -4.49 -3.52
N ALA A 86 12.09 -5.66 -2.93
CA ALA A 86 13.46 -6.19 -2.87
C ALA A 86 13.90 -6.75 -4.22
N ILE A 87 14.70 -6.00 -5.00
CA ILE A 87 15.19 -6.40 -6.34
C ILE A 87 15.83 -7.79 -6.32
N PRO A 88 16.78 -8.13 -5.42
CA PRO A 88 17.40 -9.46 -5.43
C PRO A 88 16.39 -10.59 -5.26
N TYR A 89 15.38 -10.41 -4.41
CA TYR A 89 14.36 -11.43 -4.19
C TYR A 89 13.43 -11.60 -5.39
N SER A 90 13.22 -10.56 -6.21
CA SER A 90 12.38 -10.65 -7.41
C SER A 90 12.91 -11.66 -8.45
N TYR A 91 14.23 -11.90 -8.47
CA TYR A 91 14.84 -12.90 -9.34
C TYR A 91 14.63 -14.33 -8.84
N HIS A 92 14.40 -14.52 -7.54
CA HIS A 92 14.13 -15.83 -6.95
C HIS A 92 12.64 -16.19 -6.95
N SER A 93 11.77 -15.20 -6.85
CA SER A 93 10.33 -15.41 -6.76
C SER A 93 9.55 -14.41 -7.63
N PRO A 94 9.73 -14.41 -8.96
CA PRO A 94 9.13 -13.42 -9.86
C PRO A 94 7.58 -13.44 -9.81
N ASP A 95 6.99 -14.63 -9.76
CA ASP A 95 5.52 -14.78 -9.73
C ASP A 95 4.90 -14.07 -8.52
N THR A 96 5.57 -14.12 -7.36
CA THR A 96 5.09 -13.44 -6.16
C THR A 96 5.06 -11.92 -6.34
N TYR A 97 6.01 -11.35 -7.12
CA TYR A 97 6.01 -9.93 -7.45
C TYR A 97 4.86 -9.56 -8.39
N ILE A 98 4.62 -10.37 -9.42
CA ILE A 98 3.49 -10.17 -10.33
C ILE A 98 2.16 -10.28 -9.54
N ASP A 99 2.02 -11.32 -8.72
CA ASP A 99 0.80 -11.52 -7.94
C ASP A 99 0.56 -10.37 -6.94
N THR A 100 1.61 -9.88 -6.28
CA THR A 100 1.46 -8.81 -5.30
C THR A 100 1.33 -7.45 -5.96
N ASN A 101 2.29 -7.07 -6.84
CA ASN A 101 2.37 -5.70 -7.35
C ASN A 101 1.39 -5.45 -8.50
N VAL A 102 1.15 -6.45 -9.37
CA VAL A 102 0.24 -6.28 -10.52
C VAL A 102 -1.19 -6.72 -10.16
N LYS A 103 -1.38 -7.99 -9.77
CA LYS A 103 -2.73 -8.49 -9.45
C LYS A 103 -3.28 -7.86 -8.17
N GLY A 104 -2.44 -7.65 -7.15
CA GLY A 104 -2.84 -6.95 -5.93
C GLY A 104 -3.34 -5.54 -6.23
N THR A 105 -2.61 -4.77 -7.05
CA THR A 105 -3.07 -3.45 -7.50
C THR A 105 -4.36 -3.54 -8.30
N LEU A 106 -4.49 -4.52 -9.20
CA LEU A 106 -5.72 -4.75 -9.95
C LEU A 106 -6.91 -5.00 -8.99
N ASN A 107 -6.73 -5.82 -7.96
CA ASN A 107 -7.77 -6.10 -6.97
C ASN A 107 -8.21 -4.82 -6.25
N ILE A 108 -7.26 -3.96 -5.84
CA ILE A 108 -7.54 -2.66 -5.22
C ILE A 108 -8.36 -1.77 -6.17
N LEU A 109 -7.95 -1.65 -7.45
CA LEU A 109 -8.64 -0.82 -8.43
C LEU A 109 -10.06 -1.33 -8.72
N GLN A 110 -10.24 -2.65 -8.84
CA GLN A 110 -11.56 -3.27 -9.06
C GLN A 110 -12.49 -3.04 -7.86
N ALA A 111 -11.99 -3.24 -6.64
CA ALA A 111 -12.77 -2.99 -5.43
C ALA A 111 -13.11 -1.50 -5.28
N ALA A 112 -12.16 -0.60 -5.52
CA ALA A 112 -12.40 0.83 -5.46
C ALA A 112 -13.47 1.29 -6.47
N ARG A 113 -13.47 0.74 -7.69
CA ARG A 113 -14.51 0.98 -8.69
C ARG A 113 -15.86 0.47 -8.23
N GLU A 114 -15.92 -0.74 -7.67
CA GLU A 114 -17.16 -1.36 -7.20
C GLU A 114 -17.82 -0.56 -6.08
N PHE A 115 -17.02 -0.09 -5.11
CA PHE A 115 -17.51 0.69 -3.97
C PHE A 115 -17.54 2.20 -4.21
N ASN A 116 -17.29 2.66 -5.45
CA ASN A 116 -17.29 4.08 -5.84
C ASN A 116 -16.36 4.92 -4.96
N VAL A 117 -15.16 4.39 -4.64
CA VAL A 117 -14.14 5.13 -3.88
C VAL A 117 -13.74 6.38 -4.65
N SER A 118 -13.83 7.53 -4.01
CA SER A 118 -13.67 8.84 -4.66
C SER A 118 -12.21 9.17 -5.00
N ARG A 119 -11.24 8.60 -4.28
CA ARG A 119 -9.81 8.89 -4.47
C ARG A 119 -8.95 7.67 -4.26
N ILE A 120 -8.03 7.44 -5.21
CA ILE A 120 -6.98 6.42 -5.12
C ILE A 120 -5.64 7.13 -5.23
N ILE A 121 -4.74 6.88 -4.29
CA ILE A 121 -3.34 7.29 -4.37
C ILE A 121 -2.51 6.02 -4.38
N HIS A 122 -1.79 5.79 -5.48
CA HIS A 122 -0.90 4.65 -5.66
C HIS A 122 0.55 5.12 -5.54
N THR A 123 1.31 4.53 -4.61
CA THR A 123 2.73 4.82 -4.45
C THR A 123 3.52 4.06 -5.49
N SER A 124 4.25 4.78 -6.33
CA SER A 124 5.20 4.24 -7.28
C SER A 124 6.62 4.21 -6.68
N THR A 125 7.62 4.00 -7.49
CA THR A 125 9.03 3.92 -7.08
C THR A 125 9.91 4.82 -7.95
N SER A 126 10.98 5.38 -7.38
CA SER A 126 12.02 6.10 -8.14
C SER A 126 12.71 5.24 -9.19
N GLU A 127 12.69 3.92 -9.03
CA GLU A 127 13.31 2.96 -9.92
C GLU A 127 12.66 2.93 -11.32
N VAL A 128 11.45 3.48 -11.49
CA VAL A 128 10.80 3.62 -12.81
C VAL A 128 11.60 4.51 -13.75
N TYR A 129 12.45 5.39 -13.23
CA TYR A 129 13.31 6.25 -14.03
C TYR A 129 14.57 5.56 -14.53
N GLY A 130 14.97 4.42 -13.92
CA GLY A 130 16.18 3.69 -14.26
C GLY A 130 17.45 4.50 -14.01
N THR A 131 18.42 4.40 -14.91
CA THR A 131 19.68 5.17 -14.81
C THR A 131 19.43 6.64 -15.08
N ALA A 132 19.85 7.50 -14.15
CA ALA A 132 19.68 8.95 -14.28
C ALA A 132 20.40 9.49 -15.53
N ARG A 133 19.66 10.18 -16.41
CA ARG A 133 20.20 10.89 -17.57
C ARG A 133 20.58 12.32 -17.25
N PHE A 134 19.93 12.90 -16.22
CA PHE A 134 20.23 14.21 -15.67
C PHE A 134 19.83 14.25 -14.18
N VAL A 135 20.40 15.17 -13.43
CA VAL A 135 20.12 15.40 -12.01
C VAL A 135 19.94 16.89 -11.75
N PRO A 136 18.99 17.29 -10.87
CA PRO A 136 18.04 16.42 -10.18
C PRO A 136 17.05 15.74 -11.15
N ILE A 137 16.58 14.54 -10.81
CA ILE A 137 15.52 13.86 -11.55
C ILE A 137 14.21 14.60 -11.27
N THR A 138 13.50 14.95 -12.33
CA THR A 138 12.17 15.57 -12.28
C THR A 138 11.14 14.65 -12.91
N GLU A 139 9.86 15.00 -12.86
CA GLU A 139 8.76 14.22 -13.45
C GLU A 139 8.86 14.10 -14.99
N ASP A 140 9.64 14.99 -15.64
CA ASP A 140 9.89 14.93 -17.09
C ASP A 140 10.98 13.93 -17.48
N HIS A 141 11.62 13.28 -16.49
CA HIS A 141 12.67 12.29 -16.76
C HIS A 141 12.05 11.06 -17.47
N PRO A 142 12.71 10.53 -18.51
CA PRO A 142 12.23 9.34 -19.21
C PRO A 142 12.06 8.14 -18.28
N LEU A 143 10.95 7.41 -18.43
CA LEU A 143 10.70 6.18 -17.68
C LEU A 143 11.44 5.01 -18.36
N GLN A 144 12.34 4.35 -17.63
CA GLN A 144 13.16 3.25 -18.11
C GLN A 144 13.29 2.17 -17.03
N GLY A 145 12.22 1.43 -16.80
CA GLY A 145 12.23 0.33 -15.83
C GLY A 145 13.25 -0.75 -16.20
N LEU A 146 14.05 -1.18 -15.22
CA LEU A 146 15.13 -2.14 -15.40
C LEU A 146 14.82 -3.54 -14.83
N SER A 147 13.76 -3.70 -14.06
CA SER A 147 13.40 -4.97 -13.41
C SER A 147 11.90 -5.14 -13.22
N LEU A 148 11.47 -6.33 -12.74
CA LEU A 148 10.07 -6.67 -12.49
C LEU A 148 9.38 -5.74 -11.48
N ILE A 149 10.10 -5.17 -10.53
CA ILE A 149 9.51 -4.25 -9.55
C ILE A 149 9.07 -2.93 -10.17
N HIS A 150 9.53 -2.62 -11.39
CA HIS A 150 9.19 -1.39 -12.11
C HIS A 150 7.86 -1.49 -12.88
N ILE A 151 7.28 -2.66 -12.89
CA ILE A 151 5.98 -2.90 -13.50
C ILE A 151 4.88 -2.42 -12.59
#